data_e408efd411ac80b4b2d1f07e5a285d71
#
_entry.id   e408efd411ac80b4b2d1f07e5a285d71
#
_cell.length_a   1.000
_cell.length_b   1.000
_cell.length_c   1.000
_cell.angle_alpha   90.00
_cell.angle_beta   90.00
_cell.angle_gamma   90.00
#
_symmetry.space_group_name_H-M   'P 1'
#
loop_
_entity.id
_entity.type
_entity.pdbx_description
1 polymer ?
#
loop_
_entity_poly.entity_id
_entity_poly.type
_entity_poly.pdbx_seq_one_letter_code
_entity_poly.pdbx_strand_id
1 'polypeptide(L)'
;MPPSRYACQACDTAGLRAIEGFPDLPRVTSDSKPFPSGGRLFVCERCGTVQKTTDPEWLREIGEIYRDYEMYHQSAANDQAVFDPVSGRPRGRCEVLVQRFLDSDILPHGGALLDVGAGSGAMLGAFSAATGDWKLFGLDLDDRKERALRAIPRFERLLTMPPEQLSQQFDLVTLVHSLEHFTDPLSMLRRLRERVSPGGRLFVQVNNVDKTPFDLVVADHLCHFTPRSLAYLVARAGLGVETVRTDWINKEISLLAVPDPKLPEPVQDDPGEAMSRIEGDVAWLRSMLGHARESARSGRFGIFGTSVAATWLASGLGDVVEFFVDEDPARDGRSHLGRPILRPAQVSPGAVVYLAFVREVSSAISRRLAELPVRFAVPPARSAYD
;
A
#
# COMPACT_ATOMS: atom_id res chain seq x y z
N MET A 1 10.03 27.32 -3.25
CA MET A 1 10.76 26.62 -4.33
C MET A 1 10.30 25.18 -4.31
N PRO A 2 10.07 24.51 -5.44
CA PRO A 2 9.85 23.08 -5.41
C PRO A 2 11.09 22.40 -4.79
N PRO A 3 10.90 21.30 -4.00
CA PRO A 3 12.02 20.58 -3.41
C PRO A 3 12.99 20.12 -4.50
N SER A 4 14.27 20.04 -4.17
CA SER A 4 15.27 19.46 -5.07
C SER A 4 14.83 18.03 -5.40
N ARG A 5 14.88 17.63 -6.67
CA ARG A 5 14.52 16.26 -7.14
C ARG A 5 15.30 15.16 -6.43
N TYR A 6 16.37 15.52 -5.74
CA TYR A 6 17.25 14.64 -4.96
C TYR A 6 17.22 14.95 -3.46
N ALA A 7 16.20 15.67 -2.99
CA ALA A 7 16.00 15.92 -1.56
C ALA A 7 15.08 14.88 -0.93
N CYS A 8 15.20 14.73 0.40
CA CYS A 8 14.31 13.90 1.18
C CYS A 8 12.90 14.49 1.20
N GLN A 9 11.91 13.68 0.87
CA GLN A 9 10.49 14.06 0.81
C GLN A 9 9.89 14.42 2.18
N ALA A 10 10.54 14.03 3.27
CA ALA A 10 10.06 14.33 4.62
C ALA A 10 10.81 15.51 5.28
N CYS A 11 12.14 15.59 5.16
CA CYS A 11 12.93 16.60 5.86
C CYS A 11 13.61 17.64 4.95
N ASP A 12 13.45 17.53 3.63
CA ASP A 12 13.94 18.45 2.59
C ASP A 12 15.49 18.61 2.57
N THR A 13 16.24 17.60 3.02
CA THR A 13 17.70 17.59 2.99
C THR A 13 18.24 16.77 1.82
N ALA A 14 19.43 17.12 1.33
CA ALA A 14 20.07 16.48 0.18
C ALA A 14 20.78 15.13 0.49
N GLY A 15 20.87 14.71 1.76
CA GLY A 15 21.58 13.50 2.18
C GLY A 15 20.76 12.23 1.93
N LEU A 16 20.75 11.74 0.68
CA LEU A 16 20.12 10.46 0.31
C LEU A 16 21.19 9.44 -0.03
N ARG A 17 21.21 8.32 0.68
CA ARG A 17 22.10 7.18 0.44
C ARG A 17 21.37 6.08 -0.31
N ALA A 18 21.93 5.66 -1.45
CA ALA A 18 21.33 4.63 -2.29
C ALA A 18 21.49 3.24 -1.68
N ILE A 19 20.49 2.38 -1.91
CA ILE A 19 20.50 0.96 -1.53
C ILE A 19 21.07 0.16 -2.70
N GLU A 20 22.22 -0.49 -2.44
CA GLU A 20 22.87 -1.34 -3.42
C GLU A 20 22.05 -2.58 -3.74
N GLY A 21 22.06 -2.99 -5.02
CA GLY A 21 21.38 -4.19 -5.50
C GLY A 21 19.85 -4.07 -5.59
N PHE A 22 19.25 -2.95 -5.21
CA PHE A 22 17.82 -2.71 -5.46
C PHE A 22 17.50 -2.68 -6.97
N PRO A 23 18.31 -2.05 -7.85
CA PRO A 23 18.02 -2.00 -9.29
C PRO A 23 17.97 -3.38 -9.99
N ASP A 24 18.55 -4.41 -9.38
CA ASP A 24 18.57 -5.78 -9.94
C ASP A 24 17.26 -6.55 -9.68
N LEU A 25 16.43 -6.05 -8.76
CA LEU A 25 15.15 -6.69 -8.44
C LEU A 25 14.10 -6.41 -9.52
N PRO A 26 13.26 -7.39 -9.86
CA PRO A 26 12.04 -7.11 -10.60
C PRO A 26 11.18 -6.14 -9.83
N ARG A 27 10.36 -5.36 -10.53
CA ARG A 27 9.40 -4.44 -9.92
C ARG A 27 7.98 -4.78 -10.34
N VAL A 28 7.03 -4.22 -9.65
CA VAL A 28 5.60 -4.30 -9.95
C VAL A 28 4.96 -2.93 -9.80
N THR A 29 3.81 -2.74 -10.42
CA THR A 29 2.96 -1.56 -10.19
C THR A 29 2.03 -1.79 -9.00
N SER A 30 1.50 -0.74 -8.40
CA SER A 30 0.53 -0.85 -7.30
C SER A 30 -0.76 -1.54 -7.70
N ASP A 31 -1.12 -1.54 -9.00
CA ASP A 31 -2.23 -2.33 -9.56
C ASP A 31 -1.83 -3.77 -9.93
N SER A 32 -0.72 -4.28 -9.38
CA SER A 32 -0.25 -5.67 -9.50
C SER A 32 0.07 -6.13 -10.92
N LYS A 33 0.67 -5.27 -11.75
CA LYS A 33 1.25 -5.63 -13.05
C LYS A 33 2.78 -5.75 -12.94
N PRO A 34 3.43 -6.66 -13.68
CA PRO A 34 4.89 -6.70 -13.78
C PRO A 34 5.44 -5.39 -14.33
N PHE A 35 6.57 -4.94 -13.78
CA PHE A 35 7.28 -3.76 -14.26
C PHE A 35 8.78 -4.05 -14.37
N PRO A 36 9.50 -3.46 -15.36
CA PRO A 36 10.92 -3.75 -15.58
C PRO A 36 11.78 -3.52 -14.34
N SER A 37 12.86 -4.31 -14.18
CA SER A 37 13.90 -4.04 -13.18
C SER A 37 14.53 -2.68 -13.41
N GLY A 38 15.17 -2.11 -12.39
CA GLY A 38 15.75 -0.78 -12.43
C GLY A 38 15.20 0.12 -11.31
N GLY A 39 15.26 1.43 -11.53
CA GLY A 39 14.95 2.43 -10.52
C GLY A 39 15.97 2.46 -9.39
N ARG A 40 15.82 3.38 -8.46
CA ARG A 40 16.73 3.56 -7.32
C ARG A 40 15.94 3.76 -6.05
N LEU A 41 16.40 3.14 -4.97
CA LEU A 41 15.85 3.27 -3.63
C LEU A 41 16.89 3.95 -2.74
N PHE A 42 16.44 4.84 -1.86
CA PHE A 42 17.31 5.61 -0.99
C PHE A 42 16.79 5.61 0.45
N VAL A 43 17.71 5.78 1.38
CA VAL A 43 17.43 6.12 2.78
C VAL A 43 18.00 7.51 3.06
N CYS A 44 17.23 8.37 3.71
CA CYS A 44 17.69 9.68 4.13
C CYS A 44 18.65 9.55 5.32
N GLU A 45 19.87 10.09 5.18
CA GLU A 45 20.90 10.06 6.22
C GLU A 45 20.58 10.93 7.45
N ARG A 46 19.54 11.79 7.36
CA ARG A 46 19.11 12.63 8.46
C ARG A 46 17.91 12.09 9.24
N CYS A 47 16.89 11.56 8.56
CA CYS A 47 15.62 11.20 9.20
C CYS A 47 15.17 9.75 8.95
N GLY A 48 15.99 8.93 8.29
CA GLY A 48 15.69 7.52 8.04
C GLY A 48 14.55 7.25 7.03
N THR A 49 13.95 8.29 6.43
CA THR A 49 12.89 8.11 5.44
C THR A 49 13.38 7.31 4.24
N VAL A 50 12.62 6.28 3.87
CA VAL A 50 12.88 5.41 2.71
C VAL A 50 12.08 5.91 1.52
N GLN A 51 12.73 6.16 0.40
CA GLN A 51 12.09 6.78 -0.75
C GLN A 51 12.80 6.49 -2.08
N LYS A 52 12.09 6.72 -3.18
CA LYS A 52 12.68 6.95 -4.50
C LYS A 52 12.93 8.45 -4.71
N THR A 53 13.40 8.84 -5.88
CA THR A 53 13.60 10.25 -6.27
C THR A 53 12.68 10.61 -7.41
N THR A 54 12.22 11.86 -7.45
CA THR A 54 11.38 12.39 -8.53
C THR A 54 12.24 12.85 -9.72
N ASP A 55 13.23 12.04 -10.09
CA ASP A 55 14.05 12.29 -11.26
C ASP A 55 13.27 12.08 -12.59
N PRO A 56 13.79 12.55 -13.72
CA PRO A 56 13.08 12.44 -15.01
C PRO A 56 12.77 11.00 -15.43
N GLU A 57 13.58 10.03 -15.01
CA GLU A 57 13.35 8.63 -15.30
C GLU A 57 12.14 8.10 -14.56
N TRP A 58 12.10 8.29 -13.23
CA TRP A 58 10.96 7.88 -12.41
C TRP A 58 9.66 8.57 -12.83
N LEU A 59 9.70 9.89 -13.14
CA LEU A 59 8.52 10.63 -13.60
C LEU A 59 7.98 10.09 -14.93
N ARG A 60 8.85 9.64 -15.85
CA ARG A 60 8.44 8.99 -17.10
C ARG A 60 7.78 7.64 -16.80
N GLU A 61 8.38 6.81 -15.94
CA GLU A 61 7.83 5.52 -15.52
C GLU A 61 6.42 5.68 -14.91
N ILE A 62 6.24 6.67 -14.03
CA ILE A 62 4.92 6.97 -13.43
C ILE A 62 3.90 7.35 -14.52
N GLY A 63 4.29 8.18 -15.49
CA GLY A 63 3.43 8.53 -16.63
C GLY A 63 3.02 7.31 -17.48
N GLU A 64 3.90 6.32 -17.60
CA GLU A 64 3.61 5.05 -18.28
C GLU A 64 2.63 4.20 -17.45
N ILE A 65 2.88 4.04 -16.15
CA ILE A 65 2.04 3.26 -15.24
C ILE A 65 0.61 3.82 -15.20
N TYR A 66 0.44 5.13 -15.01
CA TYR A 66 -0.89 5.71 -14.86
C TYR A 66 -1.70 5.85 -16.15
N ARG A 67 -1.08 5.69 -17.31
CA ARG A 67 -1.81 5.65 -18.59
C ARG A 67 -2.80 4.49 -18.64
N ASP A 68 -2.39 3.30 -18.15
CA ASP A 68 -3.13 2.05 -18.21
C ASP A 68 -3.49 1.53 -16.81
N TYR A 69 -3.53 2.42 -15.81
CA TYR A 69 -3.76 2.07 -14.41
C TYR A 69 -5.20 1.63 -14.16
N GLU A 70 -5.35 0.41 -13.65
CA GLU A 70 -6.63 -0.16 -13.26
C GLU A 70 -6.54 -0.79 -11.86
N MET A 71 -6.91 -0.04 -10.83
CA MET A 71 -6.98 -0.58 -9.48
C MET A 71 -8.09 -1.66 -9.38
N TYR A 72 -7.81 -2.74 -8.67
CA TYR A 72 -8.75 -3.85 -8.41
C TYR A 72 -9.26 -4.61 -9.64
N HIS A 73 -8.56 -4.59 -10.77
CA HIS A 73 -8.95 -5.35 -11.97
C HIS A 73 -9.16 -6.85 -11.72
N GLN A 74 -8.63 -7.40 -10.62
CA GLN A 74 -8.75 -8.81 -10.22
C GLN A 74 -9.82 -9.08 -9.16
N SER A 75 -10.43 -8.05 -8.54
CA SER A 75 -11.49 -8.23 -7.55
C SER A 75 -12.87 -7.96 -8.15
N ALA A 76 -13.88 -8.68 -7.69
CA ALA A 76 -15.27 -8.41 -8.06
C ALA A 76 -15.85 -7.18 -7.34
N ALA A 77 -15.15 -6.67 -6.32
CA ALA A 77 -15.52 -5.53 -5.51
C ALA A 77 -14.62 -4.33 -5.79
N ASN A 78 -15.14 -3.14 -5.57
CA ASN A 78 -14.37 -1.89 -5.69
C ASN A 78 -13.38 -1.65 -4.54
N ASP A 79 -13.19 -2.63 -3.64
CA ASP A 79 -12.33 -2.56 -2.46
C ASP A 79 -11.48 -3.82 -2.32
N GLN A 80 -10.31 -3.68 -1.71
CA GLN A 80 -9.44 -4.81 -1.42
C GLN A 80 -9.93 -5.57 -0.19
N ALA A 81 -10.08 -6.89 -0.32
CA ALA A 81 -10.37 -7.75 0.81
C ALA A 81 -9.16 -7.84 1.75
N VAL A 82 -9.39 -7.57 3.02
CA VAL A 82 -8.43 -7.73 4.12
C VAL A 82 -9.01 -8.68 5.15
N PHE A 83 -8.14 -9.35 5.90
CA PHE A 83 -8.55 -10.16 7.03
C PHE A 83 -8.79 -9.24 8.24
N ASP A 84 -10.04 -9.10 8.65
CA ASP A 84 -10.39 -8.33 9.84
C ASP A 84 -9.97 -9.11 11.11
N PRO A 85 -9.00 -8.59 11.90
CA PRO A 85 -8.48 -9.31 13.06
C PRO A 85 -9.50 -9.50 14.18
N VAL A 86 -10.58 -8.71 14.21
CA VAL A 86 -11.64 -8.80 15.23
C VAL A 86 -12.68 -9.85 14.88
N SER A 87 -13.19 -9.82 13.66
CA SER A 87 -14.21 -10.79 13.23
C SER A 87 -13.63 -12.11 12.73
N GLY A 88 -12.32 -12.17 12.43
CA GLY A 88 -11.66 -13.33 11.85
C GLY A 88 -12.12 -13.66 10.43
N ARG A 89 -12.72 -12.71 9.71
CA ARG A 89 -13.28 -12.90 8.37
C ARG A 89 -12.73 -11.93 7.35
N PRO A 90 -12.68 -12.27 6.05
CA PRO A 90 -12.40 -11.31 4.99
C PRO A 90 -13.51 -10.25 4.94
N ARG A 91 -13.10 -8.98 4.87
CA ARG A 91 -13.98 -7.81 4.69
C ARG A 91 -13.30 -6.81 3.76
N GLY A 92 -14.05 -5.88 3.19
CA GLY A 92 -13.47 -4.74 2.48
C GLY A 92 -12.59 -3.91 3.42
N ARG A 93 -11.42 -3.47 2.94
CA ARG A 93 -10.49 -2.62 3.72
C ARG A 93 -11.18 -1.39 4.24
N CYS A 94 -11.87 -0.67 3.36
CA CYS A 94 -12.55 0.58 3.73
C CYS A 94 -13.72 0.34 4.68
N GLU A 95 -14.42 -0.80 4.58
CA GLU A 95 -15.46 -1.18 5.55
C GLU A 95 -14.86 -1.37 6.95
N VAL A 96 -13.69 -2.04 7.05
CA VAL A 96 -13.00 -2.21 8.33
C VAL A 96 -12.57 -0.85 8.88
N LEU A 97 -11.98 0.03 8.08
CA LEU A 97 -11.55 1.37 8.52
C LEU A 97 -12.71 2.21 9.02
N VAL A 98 -13.82 2.25 8.28
CA VAL A 98 -15.02 3.00 8.70
C VAL A 98 -15.57 2.45 10.00
N GLN A 99 -15.60 1.13 10.19
CA GLN A 99 -16.01 0.52 11.46
C GLN A 99 -15.10 0.97 12.62
N ARG A 100 -13.75 1.04 12.38
CA ARG A 100 -12.83 1.54 13.42
C ARG A 100 -13.06 3.00 13.78
N PHE A 101 -13.43 3.83 12.81
CA PHE A 101 -13.81 5.22 13.10
C PHE A 101 -15.04 5.28 14.01
N LEU A 102 -16.07 4.51 13.70
CA LEU A 102 -17.32 4.48 14.47
C LEU A 102 -17.10 3.92 15.89
N ASP A 103 -16.34 2.83 16.01
CA ASP A 103 -16.03 2.21 17.31
C ASP A 103 -15.18 3.10 18.22
N SER A 104 -14.42 4.04 17.66
CA SER A 104 -13.50 4.90 18.40
C SER A 104 -14.11 6.24 18.81
N ASP A 105 -15.34 6.53 18.39
CA ASP A 105 -16.07 7.82 18.63
C ASP A 105 -15.23 9.07 18.29
N ILE A 106 -14.38 8.94 17.26
CA ILE A 106 -13.44 9.99 16.84
C ILE A 106 -14.04 10.95 15.81
N LEU A 107 -15.20 10.60 15.24
CA LEU A 107 -15.87 11.40 14.23
C LEU A 107 -17.09 12.12 14.80
N PRO A 108 -17.40 13.34 14.33
CA PRO A 108 -18.68 13.97 14.61
C PRO A 108 -19.84 13.17 13.98
N HIS A 109 -21.07 13.40 14.49
CA HIS A 109 -22.26 12.69 13.99
C HIS A 109 -22.61 12.99 12.52
N GLY A 110 -22.08 14.07 11.95
CA GLY A 110 -22.26 14.44 10.54
C GLY A 110 -21.23 15.47 10.11
N GLY A 111 -21.12 15.71 8.80
CA GLY A 111 -20.14 16.64 8.26
C GLY A 111 -19.85 16.46 6.77
N ALA A 112 -18.68 16.92 6.36
CA ALA A 112 -18.17 16.77 5.01
C ALA A 112 -16.88 15.94 5.02
N LEU A 113 -16.82 14.88 4.19
CA LEU A 113 -15.65 14.05 3.97
C LEU A 113 -15.03 14.35 2.60
N LEU A 114 -13.73 14.55 2.54
CA LEU A 114 -12.92 14.57 1.32
C LEU A 114 -12.02 13.35 1.27
N ASP A 115 -12.23 12.49 0.27
CA ASP A 115 -11.33 11.35 0.00
C ASP A 115 -10.33 11.74 -1.10
N VAL A 116 -9.04 11.76 -0.78
CA VAL A 116 -7.95 12.19 -1.65
C VAL A 116 -7.30 10.98 -2.31
N GLY A 117 -7.36 10.91 -3.64
CA GLY A 117 -7.10 9.69 -4.41
C GLY A 117 -8.31 8.77 -4.37
N ALA A 118 -9.51 9.33 -4.58
CA ALA A 118 -10.78 8.63 -4.40
C ALA A 118 -10.96 7.38 -5.27
N GLY A 119 -10.26 7.30 -6.39
CA GLY A 119 -10.29 6.14 -7.30
C GLY A 119 -11.69 5.67 -7.64
N SER A 120 -12.00 4.41 -7.36
CA SER A 120 -13.32 3.82 -7.58
C SER A 120 -14.35 4.15 -6.48
N GLY A 121 -13.98 4.93 -5.46
CA GLY A 121 -14.86 5.34 -4.37
C GLY A 121 -15.05 4.30 -3.26
N ALA A 122 -14.12 3.40 -3.06
CA ALA A 122 -14.21 2.36 -2.02
C ALA A 122 -14.46 2.97 -0.63
N MET A 123 -13.66 3.97 -0.26
CA MET A 123 -13.80 4.67 1.03
C MET A 123 -15.13 5.43 1.12
N LEU A 124 -15.50 6.16 0.07
CA LEU A 124 -16.75 6.90 0.00
C LEU A 124 -17.97 5.98 0.08
N GLY A 125 -17.93 4.83 -0.61
CA GLY A 125 -18.98 3.82 -0.58
C GLY A 125 -19.18 3.18 0.78
N ALA A 126 -18.08 2.76 1.42
CA ALA A 126 -18.10 2.19 2.77
C ALA A 126 -18.61 3.22 3.79
N PHE A 127 -18.15 4.46 3.69
CA PHE A 127 -18.58 5.55 4.57
C PHE A 127 -20.07 5.88 4.37
N SER A 128 -20.53 5.92 3.11
CA SER A 128 -21.94 6.11 2.76
C SER A 128 -22.83 5.00 3.32
N ALA A 129 -22.39 3.75 3.29
CA ALA A 129 -23.17 2.63 3.81
C ALA A 129 -23.29 2.62 5.35
N ALA A 130 -22.27 3.13 6.05
CA ALA A 130 -22.19 3.08 7.51
C ALA A 130 -22.70 4.34 8.24
N THR A 131 -22.85 5.48 7.53
CA THR A 131 -23.19 6.78 8.14
C THR A 131 -24.38 7.42 7.43
N GLY A 132 -25.14 8.33 8.14
CA GLY A 132 -26.34 8.99 7.61
C GLY A 132 -26.12 10.43 7.15
N ASP A 133 -25.41 11.24 7.94
CA ASP A 133 -25.44 12.70 7.85
C ASP A 133 -24.12 13.31 7.31
N TRP A 134 -23.50 12.62 6.37
CA TRP A 134 -22.26 13.07 5.74
C TRP A 134 -22.42 13.39 4.25
N LYS A 135 -21.81 14.50 3.83
CA LYS A 135 -21.62 14.87 2.42
C LYS A 135 -20.25 14.34 1.96
N LEU A 136 -20.22 13.66 0.82
CA LEU A 136 -19.04 12.95 0.36
C LEU A 136 -18.46 13.61 -0.89
N PHE A 137 -17.18 13.89 -0.85
CA PHE A 137 -16.40 14.50 -1.93
C PHE A 137 -15.22 13.62 -2.27
N GLY A 138 -14.91 13.45 -3.55
CA GLY A 138 -13.68 12.84 -4.01
C GLY A 138 -12.72 13.89 -4.57
N LEU A 139 -11.42 13.69 -4.40
CA LEU A 139 -10.36 14.41 -5.12
C LEU A 139 -9.52 13.38 -5.85
N ASP A 140 -9.37 13.54 -7.17
CA ASP A 140 -8.55 12.63 -7.99
C ASP A 140 -7.87 13.40 -9.13
N LEU A 141 -6.94 12.75 -9.84
CA LEU A 141 -6.19 13.35 -10.95
C LEU A 141 -7.06 13.63 -12.18
N ASP A 142 -8.10 12.83 -12.41
CA ASP A 142 -8.99 12.93 -13.55
C ASP A 142 -10.43 12.52 -13.21
N ASP A 143 -11.33 12.65 -14.18
CA ASP A 143 -12.76 12.40 -14.04
C ASP A 143 -13.24 11.02 -14.56
N ARG A 144 -12.32 10.16 -15.00
CA ARG A 144 -12.68 8.83 -15.58
C ARG A 144 -13.60 7.99 -14.70
N LYS A 145 -13.50 8.15 -13.39
CA LYS A 145 -14.32 7.40 -12.41
C LYS A 145 -15.57 8.14 -11.94
N GLU A 146 -15.80 9.39 -12.36
CA GLU A 146 -16.89 10.23 -11.85
C GLU A 146 -18.27 9.56 -11.97
N ARG A 147 -18.54 8.86 -13.09
CA ARG A 147 -19.80 8.15 -13.26
C ARG A 147 -20.06 7.09 -12.20
N ALA A 148 -19.02 6.35 -11.79
CA ALA A 148 -19.12 5.35 -10.73
C ALA A 148 -19.32 6.00 -9.36
N LEU A 149 -18.60 7.09 -9.09
CA LEU A 149 -18.72 7.86 -7.85
C LEU A 149 -20.11 8.47 -7.68
N ARG A 150 -20.73 8.98 -8.74
CA ARG A 150 -22.10 9.53 -8.72
C ARG A 150 -23.19 8.52 -8.33
N ALA A 151 -22.91 7.21 -8.41
CA ALA A 151 -23.83 6.18 -7.94
C ALA A 151 -23.79 5.97 -6.41
N ILE A 152 -22.80 6.54 -5.72
CA ILE A 152 -22.67 6.46 -4.26
C ILE A 152 -23.67 7.44 -3.62
N PRO A 153 -24.54 6.99 -2.71
CA PRO A 153 -25.46 7.90 -2.02
C PRO A 153 -24.72 9.04 -1.28
N ARG A 154 -25.28 10.26 -1.33
CA ARG A 154 -24.70 11.47 -0.73
C ARG A 154 -23.35 11.92 -1.29
N PHE A 155 -22.93 11.34 -2.42
CA PHE A 155 -21.80 11.86 -3.17
C PHE A 155 -22.18 13.19 -3.82
N GLU A 156 -21.43 14.24 -3.49
CA GLU A 156 -21.69 15.60 -3.97
C GLU A 156 -20.96 15.84 -5.32
N ARG A 157 -19.66 15.63 -5.35
CA ARG A 157 -18.87 15.81 -6.57
C ARG A 157 -17.44 15.25 -6.47
N LEU A 158 -16.86 15.00 -7.63
CA LEU A 158 -15.43 14.78 -7.83
C LEU A 158 -14.75 16.14 -8.10
N LEU A 159 -13.61 16.35 -7.45
CA LEU A 159 -12.75 17.51 -7.59
C LEU A 159 -11.49 17.06 -8.35
N THR A 160 -11.14 17.74 -9.43
CA THR A 160 -9.95 17.43 -10.24
C THR A 160 -8.93 18.57 -10.23
N MET A 161 -9.12 19.52 -9.28
CA MET A 161 -8.25 20.68 -9.08
C MET A 161 -7.32 20.46 -7.88
N PRO A 162 -6.16 21.13 -7.84
CA PRO A 162 -5.26 21.09 -6.69
C PRO A 162 -5.94 21.55 -5.38
N PRO A 163 -5.61 20.96 -4.21
CA PRO A 163 -6.27 21.29 -2.93
C PRO A 163 -6.26 22.76 -2.56
N GLU A 164 -5.24 23.54 -2.94
CA GLU A 164 -5.15 24.98 -2.67
C GLU A 164 -6.23 25.81 -3.38
N GLN A 165 -6.83 25.28 -4.43
CA GLN A 165 -7.94 25.93 -5.14
C GLN A 165 -9.32 25.62 -4.54
N LEU A 166 -9.38 24.74 -3.54
CA LEU A 166 -10.61 24.45 -2.83
C LEU A 166 -10.91 25.57 -1.84
N SER A 167 -12.12 26.10 -1.86
CA SER A 167 -12.60 27.09 -0.89
C SER A 167 -13.22 26.47 0.35
N GLN A 168 -13.60 25.20 0.27
CA GLN A 168 -14.29 24.47 1.33
C GLN A 168 -13.29 23.79 2.28
N GLN A 169 -13.67 23.67 3.55
CA GLN A 169 -13.04 22.80 4.53
C GLN A 169 -13.90 21.57 4.80
N PHE A 170 -13.27 20.53 5.34
CA PHE A 170 -13.87 19.22 5.53
C PHE A 170 -13.64 18.75 6.97
N ASP A 171 -14.63 18.06 7.52
CA ASP A 171 -14.57 17.54 8.89
C ASP A 171 -13.73 16.25 8.96
N LEU A 172 -13.61 15.55 7.84
CA LEU A 172 -12.69 14.44 7.65
C LEU A 172 -12.03 14.53 6.26
N VAL A 173 -10.71 14.47 6.23
CA VAL A 173 -9.92 14.30 5.00
C VAL A 173 -9.24 12.94 5.06
N THR A 174 -9.45 12.07 4.06
CA THR A 174 -8.86 10.73 4.02
C THR A 174 -7.86 10.59 2.86
N LEU A 175 -6.76 9.89 3.12
CA LEU A 175 -5.78 9.41 2.14
C LEU A 175 -5.61 7.91 2.37
N VAL A 176 -6.28 7.09 1.55
CA VAL A 176 -6.22 5.63 1.68
C VAL A 176 -5.43 5.06 0.52
N HIS A 177 -4.19 4.64 0.79
CA HIS A 177 -3.24 4.18 -0.23
C HIS A 177 -3.09 5.18 -1.40
N SER A 178 -2.88 6.44 -1.05
CA SER A 178 -2.65 7.52 -2.02
C SER A 178 -1.44 8.38 -1.70
N LEU A 179 -1.08 8.55 -0.40
CA LEU A 179 0.02 9.42 0.01
C LEU A 179 1.38 8.97 -0.55
N GLU A 180 1.61 7.67 -0.64
CA GLU A 180 2.83 7.05 -1.16
C GLU A 180 3.10 7.34 -2.64
N HIS A 181 2.07 7.77 -3.37
CA HIS A 181 2.13 8.09 -4.80
C HIS A 181 2.43 9.55 -5.13
N PHE A 182 2.29 10.46 -4.15
CA PHE A 182 2.51 11.88 -4.41
C PHE A 182 3.98 12.20 -4.65
N THR A 183 4.25 12.99 -5.69
CA THR A 183 5.60 13.47 -6.02
C THR A 183 6.17 14.47 -5.02
N ASP A 184 5.33 15.07 -4.19
CA ASP A 184 5.67 15.97 -3.07
C ASP A 184 4.66 15.78 -1.95
N PRO A 185 4.79 14.69 -1.15
CA PRO A 185 3.82 14.36 -0.10
C PRO A 185 3.81 15.40 1.03
N LEU A 186 4.94 16.04 1.32
CA LEU A 186 5.00 17.08 2.36
C LEU A 186 4.18 18.32 1.97
N SER A 187 4.34 18.82 0.74
CA SER A 187 3.55 19.96 0.25
C SER A 187 2.06 19.57 0.14
N MET A 188 1.75 18.36 -0.29
CA MET A 188 0.36 17.88 -0.36
C MET A 188 -0.29 17.92 1.04
N LEU A 189 0.35 17.37 2.06
CA LEU A 189 -0.16 17.39 3.43
C LEU A 189 -0.31 18.82 3.99
N ARG A 190 0.62 19.74 3.67
CA ARG A 190 0.50 21.15 4.05
C ARG A 190 -0.73 21.83 3.46
N ARG A 191 -1.04 21.57 2.19
CA ARG A 191 -2.24 22.08 1.51
C ARG A 191 -3.52 21.48 2.08
N LEU A 192 -3.52 20.16 2.33
CA LEU A 192 -4.65 19.46 2.92
C LEU A 192 -4.93 19.90 4.36
N ARG A 193 -3.88 20.25 5.16
CA ARG A 193 -4.08 20.81 6.50
C ARG A 193 -5.01 22.02 6.49
N GLU A 194 -4.88 22.90 5.50
CA GLU A 194 -5.72 24.10 5.38
C GLU A 194 -7.17 23.75 4.99
N ARG A 195 -7.40 22.54 4.53
CA ARG A 195 -8.73 22.03 4.14
C ARG A 195 -9.41 21.21 5.24
N VAL A 196 -8.72 20.91 6.32
CA VAL A 196 -9.32 20.32 7.52
C VAL A 196 -10.01 21.43 8.33
N SER A 197 -11.29 21.27 8.66
CA SER A 197 -12.04 22.23 9.48
C SER A 197 -11.51 22.27 10.92
N PRO A 198 -11.75 23.37 11.65
CA PRO A 198 -11.46 23.41 13.08
C PRO A 198 -12.20 22.27 13.80
N GLY A 199 -11.45 21.40 14.50
CA GLY A 199 -11.99 20.18 15.13
C GLY A 199 -12.12 18.98 14.19
N GLY A 200 -11.88 19.14 12.90
CA GLY A 200 -11.81 18.06 11.92
C GLY A 200 -10.51 17.26 12.02
N ARG A 201 -10.43 16.19 11.25
CA ARG A 201 -9.28 15.27 11.23
C ARG A 201 -8.79 14.97 9.83
N LEU A 202 -7.50 14.69 9.73
CA LEU A 202 -6.88 14.08 8.57
C LEU A 202 -6.53 12.63 8.92
N PHE A 203 -6.92 11.70 8.07
CA PHE A 203 -6.62 10.27 8.19
C PHE A 203 -5.71 9.82 7.04
N VAL A 204 -4.66 9.08 7.37
CA VAL A 204 -3.76 8.47 6.40
C VAL A 204 -3.69 6.97 6.64
N GLN A 205 -3.88 6.20 5.57
CA GLN A 205 -3.68 4.76 5.53
C GLN A 205 -2.67 4.41 4.45
N VAL A 206 -1.57 3.77 4.82
CA VAL A 206 -0.49 3.35 3.91
C VAL A 206 0.09 2.00 4.33
N ASN A 207 0.87 1.36 3.46
CA ASN A 207 1.61 0.16 3.81
C ASN A 207 2.64 0.44 4.91
N ASN A 208 2.86 -0.56 5.77
CA ASN A 208 3.94 -0.58 6.75
C ASN A 208 5.12 -1.37 6.18
N VAL A 209 6.19 -0.70 5.76
CA VAL A 209 7.36 -1.35 5.16
C VAL A 209 8.04 -2.35 6.11
N ASP A 210 7.94 -2.14 7.42
CA ASP A 210 8.46 -3.09 8.42
C ASP A 210 7.75 -4.45 8.37
N LYS A 211 6.49 -4.47 7.95
CA LYS A 211 5.64 -5.67 7.88
C LYS A 211 5.50 -6.23 6.47
N THR A 212 5.72 -5.40 5.44
CA THR A 212 5.62 -5.81 4.04
C THR A 212 6.77 -5.26 3.19
N PRO A 213 7.94 -5.94 3.16
CA PRO A 213 9.08 -5.50 2.35
C PRO A 213 8.80 -5.51 0.84
N PHE A 214 7.73 -6.17 0.39
CA PHE A 214 7.27 -6.10 -0.99
C PHE A 214 6.81 -4.71 -1.42
N ASP A 215 6.53 -3.81 -0.48
CA ASP A 215 6.23 -2.42 -0.76
C ASP A 215 7.41 -1.72 -1.47
N LEU A 216 8.65 -2.06 -1.14
CA LEU A 216 9.85 -1.48 -1.74
C LEU A 216 9.90 -1.64 -3.27
N VAL A 217 9.41 -2.77 -3.78
CA VAL A 217 9.45 -3.12 -5.20
C VAL A 217 8.24 -2.60 -5.99
N VAL A 218 7.33 -1.87 -5.37
CA VAL A 218 6.24 -1.17 -6.05
C VAL A 218 6.80 0.06 -6.74
N ALA A 219 6.79 0.08 -8.07
CA ALA A 219 7.49 1.07 -8.90
C ALA A 219 6.96 2.49 -8.70
N ASP A 220 5.65 2.65 -8.55
CA ASP A 220 4.93 3.91 -8.42
C ASP A 220 4.73 4.40 -6.98
N HIS A 221 5.26 3.70 -5.96
CA HIS A 221 5.38 4.25 -4.60
C HIS A 221 6.66 5.08 -4.49
N LEU A 222 6.51 6.39 -4.24
CA LEU A 222 7.65 7.28 -4.02
C LEU A 222 8.25 7.09 -2.62
N CYS A 223 7.40 7.03 -1.60
CA CYS A 223 7.80 6.87 -0.19
C CYS A 223 7.33 5.52 0.37
N HIS A 224 8.17 4.95 1.25
CA HIS A 224 7.90 3.71 1.96
C HIS A 224 7.91 4.00 3.46
N PHE A 225 6.79 3.78 4.13
CA PHE A 225 6.58 4.30 5.47
C PHE A 225 6.76 3.23 6.55
N THR A 226 7.40 3.65 7.65
CA THR A 226 7.25 3.08 8.99
C THR A 226 6.24 3.92 9.77
N PRO A 227 5.72 3.45 10.91
CA PRO A 227 4.89 4.28 11.78
C PRO A 227 5.58 5.60 12.19
N ARG A 228 6.89 5.58 12.42
CA ARG A 228 7.67 6.77 12.81
C ARG A 228 7.87 7.74 11.65
N SER A 229 8.28 7.25 10.48
CA SER A 229 8.52 8.12 9.32
C SER A 229 7.24 8.76 8.78
N LEU A 230 6.10 8.05 8.83
CA LEU A 230 4.80 8.62 8.50
C LEU A 230 4.39 9.72 9.49
N ALA A 231 4.49 9.44 10.79
CA ALA A 231 4.16 10.42 11.83
C ALA A 231 5.06 11.66 11.73
N TYR A 232 6.35 11.47 11.47
CA TYR A 232 7.30 12.56 11.25
C TYR A 232 6.92 13.42 10.04
N LEU A 233 6.62 12.81 8.89
CA LEU A 233 6.18 13.53 7.69
C LEU A 233 4.93 14.37 7.95
N VAL A 234 3.92 13.80 8.63
CA VAL A 234 2.66 14.46 8.97
C VAL A 234 2.90 15.66 9.92
N ALA A 235 3.74 15.48 10.94
CA ALA A 235 4.11 16.58 11.84
C ALA A 235 4.90 17.68 11.13
N ARG A 236 5.80 17.34 10.20
CA ARG A 236 6.51 18.31 9.35
C ARG A 236 5.59 19.13 8.46
N ALA A 237 4.41 18.60 8.13
CA ALA A 237 3.37 19.35 7.43
C ALA A 237 2.63 20.36 8.34
N GLY A 238 2.91 20.37 9.64
CA GLY A 238 2.26 21.24 10.63
C GLY A 238 0.94 20.69 11.16
N LEU A 239 0.75 19.37 11.08
CA LEU A 239 -0.37 18.63 11.66
C LEU A 239 0.05 18.01 12.99
N GLY A 240 -0.81 18.03 13.98
CA GLY A 240 -0.62 17.29 15.23
C GLY A 240 -1.03 15.84 15.07
N VAL A 241 -0.11 14.90 15.29
CA VAL A 241 -0.40 13.46 15.22
C VAL A 241 -1.15 13.02 16.47
N GLU A 242 -2.43 12.67 16.33
CA GLU A 242 -3.32 12.27 17.44
C GLU A 242 -3.11 10.78 17.78
N THR A 243 -3.05 9.91 16.77
CA THR A 243 -2.82 8.47 16.98
C THR A 243 -2.19 7.81 15.78
N VAL A 244 -1.42 6.75 16.03
CA VAL A 244 -0.85 5.85 15.02
C VAL A 244 -1.20 4.41 15.42
N ARG A 245 -1.85 3.69 14.52
CA ARG A 245 -2.29 2.30 14.74
C ARG A 245 -1.72 1.39 13.68
N THR A 246 -1.28 0.19 14.08
CA THR A 246 -0.80 -0.87 13.19
C THR A 246 -1.59 -2.17 13.35
N ASP A 247 -2.68 -2.10 14.13
CA ASP A 247 -3.58 -3.20 14.48
C ASP A 247 -4.99 -3.06 13.88
N TRP A 248 -5.30 -1.94 13.21
CA TRP A 248 -6.58 -1.77 12.53
C TRP A 248 -6.66 -2.67 11.29
N ILE A 249 -5.61 -2.66 10.48
CA ILE A 249 -5.43 -3.55 9.33
C ILE A 249 -4.00 -4.09 9.38
N ASN A 250 -3.87 -5.40 9.24
CA ASN A 250 -2.57 -6.06 9.25
C ASN A 250 -1.70 -5.54 8.09
N LYS A 251 -0.42 -5.28 8.36
CA LYS A 251 0.60 -4.77 7.43
C LYS A 251 0.41 -3.30 7.00
N GLU A 252 -0.51 -2.58 7.61
CA GLU A 252 -0.78 -1.19 7.26
C GLU A 252 -0.61 -0.27 8.48
N ILE A 253 -0.48 1.01 8.22
CA ILE A 253 -0.41 2.07 9.21
C ILE A 253 -1.65 2.94 9.05
N SER A 254 -2.41 3.09 10.11
CA SER A 254 -3.53 4.01 10.23
C SER A 254 -3.11 5.18 11.10
N LEU A 255 -3.07 6.39 10.58
CA LEU A 255 -2.67 7.58 11.29
C LEU A 255 -3.80 8.62 11.27
N LEU A 256 -4.14 9.16 12.44
CA LEU A 256 -5.04 10.30 12.60
C LEU A 256 -4.25 11.52 13.05
N ALA A 257 -4.57 12.66 12.44
CA ALA A 257 -3.96 13.95 12.75
C ALA A 257 -4.98 15.07 12.76
N VAL A 258 -4.68 16.13 13.50
CA VAL A 258 -5.50 17.34 13.63
C VAL A 258 -4.72 18.56 13.12
N PRO A 259 -5.40 19.65 12.70
CA PRO A 259 -4.72 20.84 12.20
C PRO A 259 -4.00 21.66 13.31
N ASP A 260 -3.92 21.15 14.55
CA ASP A 260 -3.24 21.78 15.68
C ASP A 260 -1.85 21.18 15.91
N PRO A 261 -0.75 21.94 15.67
CA PRO A 261 0.62 21.46 15.82
C PRO A 261 1.12 21.38 17.28
N LYS A 262 0.28 21.61 18.28
CA LYS A 262 0.69 21.62 19.70
C LYS A 262 0.97 20.24 20.29
N LEU A 263 0.67 19.17 19.57
CA LEU A 263 1.04 17.82 20.00
C LEU A 263 2.55 17.60 19.89
N PRO A 264 3.15 16.74 20.74
CA PRO A 264 4.58 16.46 20.69
C PRO A 264 5.05 16.04 19.30
N GLU A 265 6.21 16.53 18.87
CA GLU A 265 6.82 16.08 17.61
C GLU A 265 7.14 14.57 17.69
N PRO A 266 6.74 13.78 16.68
CA PRO A 266 7.08 12.37 16.62
C PRO A 266 8.59 12.16 16.49
N VAL A 267 9.07 11.09 17.10
CA VAL A 267 10.46 10.66 16.99
C VAL A 267 10.71 10.15 15.58
N GLN A 268 11.80 10.60 14.96
CA GLN A 268 12.27 10.13 13.64
C GLN A 268 12.76 8.69 13.72
N ASP A 269 12.84 8.01 12.57
CA ASP A 269 13.61 6.78 12.46
C ASP A 269 15.11 7.08 12.63
N ASP A 270 15.85 6.17 13.23
CA ASP A 270 17.32 6.24 13.20
C ASP A 270 17.81 5.90 11.79
N PRO A 271 18.62 6.78 11.14
CA PRO A 271 19.05 6.56 9.76
C PRO A 271 19.93 5.30 9.58
N GLY A 272 20.75 4.95 10.58
CA GLY A 272 21.61 3.76 10.55
C GLY A 272 20.79 2.48 10.65
N GLU A 273 19.80 2.44 11.55
CA GLU A 273 18.86 1.33 11.69
C GLU A 273 18.00 1.19 10.42
N ALA A 274 17.49 2.30 9.88
CA ALA A 274 16.71 2.30 8.64
C ALA A 274 17.53 1.75 7.46
N MET A 275 18.80 2.20 7.33
CA MET A 275 19.70 1.70 6.29
C MET A 275 19.91 0.18 6.40
N SER A 276 20.32 -0.31 7.57
CA SER A 276 20.59 -1.73 7.80
C SER A 276 19.35 -2.59 7.56
N ARG A 277 18.18 -2.11 7.97
CA ARG A 277 16.89 -2.77 7.74
C ARG A 277 16.58 -2.92 6.25
N ILE A 278 16.69 -1.83 5.48
CA ILE A 278 16.33 -1.85 4.05
C ILE A 278 17.36 -2.64 3.22
N GLU A 279 18.65 -2.57 3.55
CA GLU A 279 19.67 -3.44 2.96
C GLU A 279 19.35 -4.92 3.22
N GLY A 280 18.95 -5.25 4.45
CA GLY A 280 18.51 -6.60 4.83
C GLY A 280 17.25 -7.04 4.05
N ASP A 281 16.28 -6.17 3.85
CA ASP A 281 15.06 -6.45 3.09
C ASP A 281 15.33 -6.70 1.61
N VAL A 282 16.19 -5.89 1.00
CA VAL A 282 16.62 -6.09 -0.41
C VAL A 282 17.38 -7.40 -0.55
N ALA A 283 18.25 -7.75 0.39
CA ALA A 283 18.95 -9.03 0.41
C ALA A 283 17.98 -10.21 0.59
N TRP A 284 16.98 -10.06 1.47
CA TRP A 284 15.94 -11.07 1.67
C TRP A 284 15.09 -11.28 0.42
N LEU A 285 14.62 -10.22 -0.25
CA LEU A 285 13.87 -10.31 -1.50
C LEU A 285 14.68 -11.07 -2.58
N ARG A 286 15.97 -10.78 -2.69
CA ARG A 286 16.89 -11.50 -3.60
C ARG A 286 17.01 -12.97 -3.24
N SER A 287 17.16 -13.28 -1.94
CA SER A 287 17.25 -14.68 -1.48
C SER A 287 15.96 -15.45 -1.71
N MET A 288 14.81 -14.78 -1.59
CA MET A 288 13.49 -15.35 -1.89
C MET A 288 13.36 -15.75 -3.36
N LEU A 289 13.82 -14.91 -4.29
CA LEU A 289 13.88 -15.25 -5.73
C LEU A 289 14.76 -16.47 -6.00
N GLY A 290 15.93 -16.53 -5.37
CA GLY A 290 16.85 -17.67 -5.48
C GLY A 290 16.22 -18.97 -4.96
N HIS A 291 15.62 -18.91 -3.77
CA HIS A 291 14.95 -20.05 -3.14
C HIS A 291 13.72 -20.52 -3.95
N ALA A 292 12.96 -19.60 -4.53
CA ALA A 292 11.83 -19.96 -5.37
C ALA A 292 12.29 -20.65 -6.67
N ARG A 293 13.36 -20.17 -7.32
CA ARG A 293 13.98 -20.82 -8.50
C ARG A 293 14.44 -22.25 -8.18
N GLU A 294 15.06 -22.47 -7.03
CA GLU A 294 15.49 -23.80 -6.60
C GLU A 294 14.27 -24.70 -6.33
N SER A 295 13.26 -24.17 -5.66
CA SER A 295 12.02 -24.91 -5.38
C SER A 295 11.30 -25.36 -6.67
N ALA A 296 11.35 -24.53 -7.72
CA ALA A 296 10.74 -24.81 -9.02
C ALA A 296 11.35 -26.00 -9.75
N ARG A 297 12.62 -26.35 -9.45
CA ARG A 297 13.29 -27.54 -10.07
C ARG A 297 12.71 -28.88 -9.64
N SER A 298 11.87 -28.88 -8.60
CA SER A 298 11.40 -30.14 -7.98
C SER A 298 10.08 -30.64 -8.55
N GLY A 299 9.50 -30.01 -9.57
CA GLY A 299 8.25 -30.42 -10.20
C GLY A 299 7.42 -29.25 -10.69
N ARG A 300 6.16 -29.54 -11.06
CA ARG A 300 5.20 -28.54 -11.48
C ARG A 300 5.09 -27.41 -10.43
N PHE A 301 5.23 -26.16 -10.83
CA PHE A 301 5.44 -25.04 -9.92
C PHE A 301 4.37 -23.97 -10.05
N GLY A 302 3.81 -23.57 -8.91
CA GLY A 302 2.86 -22.47 -8.80
C GLY A 302 3.17 -21.54 -7.62
N ILE A 303 2.49 -20.38 -7.59
CA ILE A 303 2.62 -19.37 -6.53
C ILE A 303 1.28 -19.17 -5.84
N PHE A 304 1.30 -19.08 -4.51
CA PHE A 304 0.12 -18.80 -3.70
C PHE A 304 -0.14 -17.28 -3.62
N GLY A 305 -1.38 -16.89 -3.93
CA GLY A 305 -1.83 -15.51 -4.04
C GLY A 305 -1.69 -14.93 -5.45
N THR A 306 -2.34 -13.78 -5.67
CA THR A 306 -2.33 -13.03 -6.93
C THR A 306 -2.09 -11.53 -6.70
N SER A 307 -1.59 -11.16 -5.51
CA SER A 307 -1.26 -9.79 -5.11
C SER A 307 0.12 -9.35 -5.61
N VAL A 308 0.52 -8.13 -5.25
CA VAL A 308 1.85 -7.54 -5.53
C VAL A 308 3.00 -8.51 -5.31
N ALA A 309 3.06 -9.21 -4.17
CA ALA A 309 4.14 -10.14 -3.86
C ALA A 309 4.20 -11.35 -4.82
N ALA A 310 3.05 -11.93 -5.14
CA ALA A 310 2.96 -13.06 -6.07
C ALA A 310 3.29 -12.62 -7.51
N THR A 311 2.81 -11.46 -7.92
CA THR A 311 3.11 -10.87 -9.23
C THR A 311 4.60 -10.57 -9.37
N TRP A 312 5.20 -9.95 -8.35
CA TRP A 312 6.63 -9.67 -8.28
C TRP A 312 7.47 -10.94 -8.40
N LEU A 313 7.13 -11.97 -7.63
CA LEU A 313 7.85 -13.25 -7.68
C LEU A 313 7.70 -13.92 -9.05
N ALA A 314 6.48 -13.94 -9.61
CA ALA A 314 6.22 -14.50 -10.92
C ALA A 314 6.98 -13.76 -12.02
N SER A 315 7.07 -12.44 -11.97
CA SER A 315 7.84 -11.66 -12.96
C SER A 315 9.33 -11.99 -12.93
N GLY A 316 9.89 -12.25 -11.73
CA GLY A 316 11.29 -12.65 -11.57
C GLY A 316 11.59 -14.10 -11.93
N LEU A 317 10.57 -14.96 -11.95
CA LEU A 317 10.71 -16.40 -12.29
C LEU A 317 10.37 -16.70 -13.77
N GLY A 318 9.50 -15.90 -14.38
CA GLY A 318 9.10 -16.09 -15.78
C GLY A 318 8.27 -17.36 -16.01
N ASP A 319 8.60 -18.12 -17.06
CA ASP A 319 7.78 -19.24 -17.56
C ASP A 319 7.79 -20.49 -16.68
N VAL A 320 8.62 -20.56 -15.65
CA VAL A 320 8.60 -21.69 -14.70
C VAL A 320 7.35 -21.69 -13.81
N VAL A 321 6.64 -20.56 -13.71
CA VAL A 321 5.37 -20.46 -12.99
C VAL A 321 4.26 -20.94 -13.92
N GLU A 322 3.61 -22.04 -13.60
CA GLU A 322 2.55 -22.64 -14.42
C GLU A 322 1.13 -22.25 -13.99
N PHE A 323 0.93 -21.94 -12.69
CA PHE A 323 -0.36 -21.60 -12.13
C PHE A 323 -0.23 -20.73 -10.88
N PHE A 324 -1.35 -20.12 -10.50
CA PHE A 324 -1.49 -19.45 -9.22
C PHE A 324 -2.48 -20.20 -8.34
N VAL A 325 -2.37 -20.03 -7.02
CA VAL A 325 -3.30 -20.62 -6.05
C VAL A 325 -3.94 -19.49 -5.25
N ASP A 326 -5.25 -19.43 -5.18
CA ASP A 326 -5.94 -18.43 -4.38
C ASP A 326 -7.15 -19.04 -3.66
N GLU A 327 -7.44 -18.55 -2.45
CA GLU A 327 -8.58 -19.00 -1.65
C GLU A 327 -9.82 -18.12 -1.85
N ASP A 328 -9.65 -16.94 -2.49
CA ASP A 328 -10.77 -16.07 -2.81
C ASP A 328 -11.69 -16.71 -3.87
N PRO A 329 -12.96 -17.04 -3.51
CA PRO A 329 -13.90 -17.63 -4.47
C PRO A 329 -14.13 -16.78 -5.72
N ALA A 330 -13.96 -15.45 -5.63
CA ALA A 330 -14.16 -14.55 -6.76
C ALA A 330 -13.06 -14.69 -7.83
N ARG A 331 -11.94 -15.36 -7.50
CA ARG A 331 -10.81 -15.59 -8.40
C ARG A 331 -10.81 -16.98 -9.05
N ASP A 332 -11.68 -17.88 -8.58
CA ASP A 332 -11.79 -19.24 -9.10
C ASP A 332 -12.12 -19.23 -10.59
N GLY A 333 -11.38 -20.03 -11.39
CA GLY A 333 -11.55 -20.13 -12.84
C GLY A 333 -11.07 -18.90 -13.64
N ARG A 334 -10.48 -17.90 -12.98
CA ARG A 334 -9.82 -16.76 -13.65
C ARG A 334 -8.36 -17.06 -13.98
N SER A 335 -7.71 -16.11 -14.61
CA SER A 335 -6.27 -16.15 -14.89
C SER A 335 -5.56 -14.95 -14.28
N HIS A 336 -4.29 -15.12 -13.91
CA HIS A 336 -3.36 -14.07 -13.52
C HIS A 336 -2.08 -14.21 -14.34
N LEU A 337 -1.64 -13.13 -14.98
CA LEU A 337 -0.49 -13.13 -15.90
C LEU A 337 -0.58 -14.24 -16.99
N GLY A 338 -1.78 -14.48 -17.51
CA GLY A 338 -2.04 -15.51 -18.51
C GLY A 338 -2.02 -16.96 -18.00
N ARG A 339 -1.90 -17.18 -16.70
CA ARG A 339 -1.86 -18.51 -16.06
C ARG A 339 -3.11 -18.74 -15.21
N PRO A 340 -3.61 -20.01 -15.11
CA PRO A 340 -4.84 -20.29 -14.35
C PRO A 340 -4.66 -20.03 -12.86
N ILE A 341 -5.73 -19.55 -12.23
CA ILE A 341 -5.87 -19.48 -10.76
C ILE A 341 -6.64 -20.71 -10.31
N LEU A 342 -6.05 -21.48 -9.40
CA LEU A 342 -6.60 -22.72 -8.86
C LEU A 342 -6.94 -22.52 -7.37
N ARG A 343 -7.98 -23.19 -6.88
CA ARG A 343 -8.15 -23.37 -5.44
C ARG A 343 -7.12 -24.36 -4.90
N PRO A 344 -6.74 -24.29 -3.61
CA PRO A 344 -5.77 -25.21 -3.04
C PRO A 344 -6.09 -26.70 -3.31
N ALA A 345 -7.37 -27.10 -3.23
CA ALA A 345 -7.81 -28.48 -3.48
C ALA A 345 -7.76 -28.91 -4.97
N GLN A 346 -7.62 -28.00 -5.90
CA GLN A 346 -7.52 -28.27 -7.35
C GLN A 346 -6.09 -28.47 -7.83
N VAL A 347 -5.11 -28.20 -6.97
CA VAL A 347 -3.69 -28.35 -7.31
C VAL A 347 -3.36 -29.85 -7.42
N SER A 348 -2.69 -30.22 -8.52
CA SER A 348 -2.32 -31.62 -8.76
C SER A 348 -1.38 -32.16 -7.68
N PRO A 349 -1.54 -33.42 -7.25
CA PRO A 349 -0.62 -34.04 -6.30
C PRO A 349 0.84 -33.95 -6.73
N GLY A 350 1.73 -33.70 -5.76
CA GLY A 350 3.17 -33.57 -5.99
C GLY A 350 3.64 -32.22 -6.57
N ALA A 351 2.73 -31.31 -6.90
CA ALA A 351 3.11 -29.96 -7.31
C ALA A 351 3.73 -29.17 -6.15
N VAL A 352 4.57 -28.21 -6.49
CA VAL A 352 5.18 -27.26 -5.55
C VAL A 352 4.44 -25.93 -5.62
N VAL A 353 3.97 -25.45 -4.48
CA VAL A 353 3.32 -24.13 -4.35
C VAL A 353 4.15 -23.26 -3.45
N TYR A 354 4.73 -22.19 -4.02
CA TYR A 354 5.53 -21.23 -3.29
C TYR A 354 4.65 -20.19 -2.60
N LEU A 355 4.87 -19.98 -1.32
CA LEU A 355 4.09 -19.04 -0.51
C LEU A 355 4.76 -17.65 -0.57
N ALA A 356 4.25 -16.77 -1.42
CA ALA A 356 4.80 -15.43 -1.63
C ALA A 356 4.38 -14.44 -0.53
N PHE A 357 4.72 -14.74 0.74
CA PHE A 357 4.44 -13.91 1.92
C PHE A 357 5.65 -13.86 2.84
N VAL A 358 5.60 -13.08 3.90
CA VAL A 358 6.55 -13.18 5.00
C VAL A 358 6.45 -14.57 5.67
N ARG A 359 7.52 -15.02 6.30
CA ARG A 359 7.68 -16.40 6.77
C ARG A 359 6.59 -16.85 7.73
N GLU A 360 6.16 -15.99 8.65
CA GLU A 360 5.12 -16.31 9.64
C GLU A 360 3.79 -16.64 8.97
N VAL A 361 3.37 -15.82 8.00
CA VAL A 361 2.14 -16.02 7.22
C VAL A 361 2.27 -17.29 6.38
N SER A 362 3.40 -17.48 5.71
CA SER A 362 3.69 -18.67 4.91
C SER A 362 3.63 -19.94 5.75
N SER A 363 4.24 -19.93 6.93
CA SER A 363 4.23 -21.07 7.85
C SER A 363 2.83 -21.40 8.37
N ALA A 364 2.01 -20.38 8.63
CA ALA A 364 0.61 -20.57 9.05
C ALA A 364 -0.23 -21.20 7.93
N ILE A 365 -0.09 -20.73 6.69
CA ILE A 365 -0.78 -21.28 5.51
C ILE A 365 -0.34 -22.73 5.29
N SER A 366 0.97 -23.00 5.30
CA SER A 366 1.53 -24.35 5.11
C SER A 366 1.00 -25.36 6.14
N ARG A 367 0.92 -24.96 7.42
CA ARG A 367 0.35 -25.82 8.48
C ARG A 367 -1.14 -26.08 8.27
N ARG A 368 -1.91 -25.05 7.94
CA ARG A 368 -3.37 -25.16 7.75
C ARG A 368 -3.75 -26.05 6.57
N LEU A 369 -2.93 -26.08 5.52
CA LEU A 369 -3.16 -26.84 4.29
C LEU A 369 -2.30 -28.11 4.20
N ALA A 370 -1.72 -28.59 5.31
CA ALA A 370 -0.78 -29.70 5.34
C ALA A 370 -1.37 -31.05 4.88
N GLU A 371 -2.69 -31.21 4.91
CA GLU A 371 -3.38 -32.43 4.47
C GLU A 371 -3.50 -32.56 2.93
N LEU A 372 -3.25 -31.46 2.20
CA LEU A 372 -3.27 -31.48 0.74
C LEU A 372 -2.02 -32.20 0.20
N PRO A 373 -2.15 -32.98 -0.87
CA PRO A 373 -1.03 -33.72 -1.46
C PRO A 373 -0.09 -32.81 -2.29
N VAL A 374 0.21 -31.64 -1.77
CA VAL A 374 0.98 -30.55 -2.41
C VAL A 374 2.15 -30.20 -1.50
N ARG A 375 3.29 -29.85 -2.10
CA ARG A 375 4.43 -29.34 -1.33
C ARG A 375 4.39 -27.83 -1.26
N PHE A 376 4.15 -27.27 -0.07
CA PHE A 376 4.23 -25.83 0.18
C PHE A 376 5.69 -25.43 0.45
N ALA A 377 6.25 -24.56 -0.39
CA ALA A 377 7.57 -24.00 -0.19
C ALA A 377 7.45 -22.65 0.56
N VAL A 378 8.06 -22.62 1.76
CA VAL A 378 8.07 -21.44 2.65
C VAL A 378 9.35 -20.64 2.38
N PRO A 379 9.27 -19.30 2.28
CA PRO A 379 10.45 -18.47 2.02
C PRO A 379 11.48 -18.54 3.14
N PRO A 380 12.76 -18.16 2.87
CA PRO A 380 13.78 -18.06 3.90
C PRO A 380 13.38 -17.08 5.01
N ALA A 381 14.01 -17.23 6.18
CA ALA A 381 13.85 -16.32 7.30
C ALA A 381 14.32 -14.89 6.91
N ARG A 382 13.66 -13.86 7.46
CA ARG A 382 14.05 -12.47 7.31
C ARG A 382 14.88 -12.07 8.52
N SER A 383 16.20 -11.98 8.36
CA SER A 383 17.20 -11.89 9.43
C SER A 383 17.02 -10.77 10.48
N ALA A 384 16.12 -9.82 10.24
CA ALA A 384 15.85 -8.73 11.18
C ALA A 384 14.62 -8.97 12.10
N TYR A 385 13.83 -10.07 11.87
CA TYR A 385 12.50 -10.24 12.49
C TYR A 385 12.16 -11.70 12.87
N ASP A 386 13.07 -12.66 12.65
CA ASP A 386 12.87 -14.10 12.98
C ASP A 386 13.65 -14.53 14.21
#